data_080ab314250f029276737adf8aa6bff5
#
_entry.id   080ab314250f029276737adf8aa6bff5
#
_cell.length_a   1.000
_cell.length_b   1.000
_cell.length_c   1.000
_cell.angle_alpha   90.00
_cell.angle_beta   90.00
_cell.angle_gamma   90.00
#
_symmetry.space_group_name_H-M   'P 1'
#
loop_
_entity.id
_entity.type
_entity.pdbx_description
1 polymer ?
#
loop_
_entity_poly.entity_id
_entity_poly.type
_entity_poly.pdbx_seq_one_letter_code
_entity_poly.pdbx_strand_id
1 'polypeptide(L)'
;MRFKAKILLAMVTVGLTAPAIAGLVLKKTPYFASIAAGKARMRTGPAKTYPASWLYQRADLPVKVLDVYDRGAWIKIEDPSGTQGWMMGTLISDTRTGLVMGTIAELRDSPRYGGKIVWRAAPGVVGRLSKCARGWCYFDVRGRGGFVEANHLWGVATEESLN
;
A
#
# COMPACT_ATOMS: atom_id res chain seq x y z
N MET A 1 -64.74 -5.63 49.47
CA MET A 1 -64.07 -5.24 48.22
C MET A 1 -62.62 -5.72 48.28
N ARG A 2 -62.26 -6.73 47.52
CA ARG A 2 -60.88 -7.28 47.50
C ARG A 2 -60.22 -6.81 46.22
N PHE A 3 -59.22 -5.92 46.31
CA PHE A 3 -58.36 -5.51 45.20
C PHE A 3 -57.28 -6.57 44.96
N LYS A 4 -57.30 -7.21 43.78
CA LYS A 4 -56.25 -8.11 43.34
C LYS A 4 -55.23 -7.26 42.62
N ALA A 5 -54.02 -7.11 43.21
CA ALA A 5 -52.87 -6.51 42.54
C ALA A 5 -52.26 -7.51 41.56
N LYS A 6 -52.22 -7.14 40.28
CA LYS A 6 -51.47 -7.88 39.24
C LYS A 6 -50.04 -7.37 39.22
N ILE A 7 -49.11 -8.24 39.62
CA ILE A 7 -47.67 -7.96 39.48
C ILE A 7 -47.29 -8.32 38.04
N LEU A 8 -46.88 -7.31 37.26
CA LEU A 8 -46.30 -7.49 35.93
C LEU A 8 -44.79 -7.74 36.10
N LEU A 9 -44.35 -8.95 35.79
CA LEU A 9 -42.93 -9.31 35.77
C LEU A 9 -42.31 -8.90 34.43
N ALA A 10 -41.53 -7.82 34.41
CA ALA A 10 -40.80 -7.38 33.23
C ALA A 10 -39.51 -8.22 33.09
N MET A 11 -39.48 -9.08 32.10
CA MET A 11 -38.22 -9.78 31.71
C MET A 11 -37.31 -8.80 30.97
N VAL A 12 -36.20 -8.43 31.62
CA VAL A 12 -35.11 -7.70 30.98
C VAL A 12 -34.21 -8.72 30.29
N THR A 13 -34.27 -8.80 28.97
CA THR A 13 -33.31 -9.58 28.16
C THR A 13 -32.02 -8.77 27.97
N VAL A 14 -30.98 -9.12 28.70
CA VAL A 14 -29.62 -8.58 28.48
C VAL A 14 -29.06 -9.24 27.23
N GLY A 15 -29.06 -8.51 26.11
CA GLY A 15 -28.41 -8.95 24.90
C GLY A 15 -26.87 -8.90 25.06
N LEU A 16 -26.21 -10.06 25.07
CA LEU A 16 -24.76 -10.15 24.97
C LEU A 16 -24.35 -9.75 23.54
N THR A 17 -23.90 -8.51 23.36
CA THR A 17 -23.20 -8.11 22.13
C THR A 17 -21.76 -8.61 22.23
N ALA A 18 -21.42 -9.69 21.53
CA ALA A 18 -20.05 -10.14 21.38
C ALA A 18 -19.27 -9.09 20.57
N PRO A 19 -18.06 -8.67 20.99
CA PRO A 19 -17.22 -7.81 20.19
C PRO A 19 -16.80 -8.56 18.93
N ALA A 20 -17.09 -7.98 17.76
CA ALA A 20 -16.57 -8.45 16.50
C ALA A 20 -15.04 -8.24 16.52
N ILE A 21 -14.28 -9.33 16.66
CA ILE A 21 -12.84 -9.30 16.47
C ILE A 21 -12.63 -9.10 14.96
N ALA A 22 -12.34 -7.86 14.55
CA ALA A 22 -11.87 -7.58 13.21
C ALA A 22 -10.52 -8.29 13.04
N GLY A 23 -10.55 -9.47 12.44
CA GLY A 23 -9.35 -10.23 12.11
C GLY A 23 -8.52 -9.38 11.15
N LEU A 24 -7.24 -9.16 11.48
CA LEU A 24 -6.25 -8.59 10.56
C LEU A 24 -6.21 -9.49 9.31
N VAL A 25 -6.81 -9.02 8.23
CA VAL A 25 -6.69 -9.69 6.93
C VAL A 25 -5.29 -9.39 6.42
N LEU A 26 -4.37 -10.33 6.63
CA LEU A 26 -3.02 -10.26 6.07
C LEU A 26 -3.15 -10.35 4.54
N LYS A 27 -2.63 -9.37 3.85
CA LYS A 27 -2.56 -9.37 2.37
C LYS A 27 -1.72 -10.56 1.92
N LYS A 28 -2.21 -11.27 0.89
CA LYS A 28 -1.44 -12.36 0.28
C LYS A 28 -0.19 -11.78 -0.40
N THR A 29 0.97 -12.28 -0.03
CA THR A 29 2.25 -11.93 -0.68
C THR A 29 2.43 -12.70 -1.99
N PRO A 30 3.15 -12.13 -2.99
CA PRO A 30 3.72 -10.80 -2.98
C PRO A 30 2.70 -9.69 -3.31
N TYR A 31 2.92 -8.47 -2.78
CA TYR A 31 2.15 -7.29 -3.15
C TYR A 31 3.02 -6.03 -3.13
N PHE A 32 2.56 -4.94 -3.75
CA PHE A 32 3.26 -3.67 -3.72
C PHE A 32 2.78 -2.77 -2.59
N ALA A 33 3.73 -2.06 -1.98
CA ALA A 33 3.56 -1.10 -0.90
C ALA A 33 4.56 0.05 -1.11
N SER A 34 4.70 0.95 -0.15
CA SER A 34 5.70 2.01 -0.19
C SER A 34 6.39 2.22 1.16
N ILE A 35 7.54 2.88 1.17
CA ILE A 35 8.23 3.30 2.39
C ILE A 35 7.50 4.52 2.96
N ALA A 36 7.00 4.42 4.20
CA ALA A 36 6.27 5.51 4.86
C ALA A 36 7.17 6.64 5.34
N ALA A 37 8.39 6.33 5.75
CA ALA A 37 9.29 7.25 6.43
C ALA A 37 10.34 7.86 5.50
N GLY A 38 10.76 9.10 5.78
CA GLY A 38 11.86 9.75 5.07
C GLY A 38 13.22 9.09 5.29
N LYS A 39 13.36 8.29 6.38
CA LYS A 39 14.52 7.43 6.65
C LYS A 39 14.07 6.07 7.12
N ALA A 40 14.47 5.02 6.41
CA ALA A 40 14.11 3.63 6.72
C ALA A 40 15.31 2.71 6.60
N ARG A 41 15.59 1.94 7.65
CA ARG A 41 16.67 0.93 7.63
C ARG A 41 16.12 -0.41 7.22
N MET A 42 16.77 -1.01 6.24
CA MET A 42 16.62 -2.42 5.90
C MET A 42 17.69 -3.23 6.62
N ARG A 43 17.35 -4.45 7.04
CA ARG A 43 18.23 -5.35 7.81
C ARG A 43 18.31 -6.72 7.14
N THR A 44 19.30 -7.48 7.53
CA THR A 44 19.52 -8.84 7.01
C THR A 44 18.53 -9.87 7.58
N GLY A 45 17.81 -9.53 8.67
CA GLY A 45 16.82 -10.41 9.30
C GLY A 45 15.73 -9.66 10.07
N PRO A 46 14.67 -10.38 10.50
CA PRO A 46 13.47 -9.79 11.08
C PRO A 46 13.61 -9.50 12.59
N ALA A 47 14.66 -8.77 12.99
CA ALA A 47 14.79 -8.23 14.34
C ALA A 47 15.75 -7.03 14.36
N LYS A 48 15.68 -6.19 15.41
CA LYS A 48 16.57 -5.03 15.57
C LYS A 48 18.03 -5.44 15.80
N THR A 49 18.28 -6.65 16.25
CA THR A 49 19.60 -7.23 16.48
C THR A 49 20.35 -7.60 15.20
N TYR A 50 19.63 -7.81 14.09
CA TYR A 50 20.28 -8.04 12.80
C TYR A 50 20.95 -6.78 12.26
N PRO A 51 22.10 -6.90 11.58
CA PRO A 51 22.79 -5.78 10.98
C PRO A 51 21.91 -5.01 10.00
N ALA A 52 22.06 -3.69 9.97
CA ALA A 52 21.47 -2.88 8.91
C ALA A 52 22.28 -3.07 7.63
N SER A 53 21.61 -3.47 6.55
CA SER A 53 22.22 -3.66 5.22
C SER A 53 22.07 -2.44 4.33
N TRP A 54 21.01 -1.63 4.53
CA TRP A 54 20.73 -0.46 3.71
C TRP A 54 19.99 0.63 4.48
N LEU A 55 20.17 1.89 4.05
CA LEU A 55 19.43 3.04 4.57
C LEU A 55 18.76 3.79 3.42
N TYR A 56 17.43 3.69 3.33
CA TYR A 56 16.63 4.52 2.43
C TYR A 56 16.45 5.91 3.03
N GLN A 57 16.64 6.94 2.21
CA GLN A 57 16.44 8.33 2.58
C GLN A 57 15.35 9.00 1.72
N ARG A 58 14.32 8.24 1.39
CA ARG A 58 13.24 8.68 0.52
C ARG A 58 11.92 8.03 0.95
N ALA A 59 10.97 8.87 1.35
CA ALA A 59 9.59 8.43 1.52
C ALA A 59 8.93 8.14 0.16
N ASP A 60 7.82 7.43 0.21
CA ASP A 60 7.00 7.03 -0.95
C ASP A 60 7.74 6.13 -1.97
N LEU A 61 8.98 5.69 -1.71
CA LEU A 61 9.64 4.72 -2.60
C LEU A 61 8.82 3.43 -2.66
N PRO A 62 8.40 2.97 -3.84
CA PRO A 62 7.69 1.70 -3.95
C PRO A 62 8.58 0.53 -3.55
N VAL A 63 7.99 -0.46 -2.90
CA VAL A 63 8.63 -1.72 -2.53
C VAL A 63 7.68 -2.88 -2.81
N LYS A 64 8.24 -4.04 -3.14
CA LYS A 64 7.49 -5.29 -3.25
C LYS A 64 7.61 -6.06 -1.95
N VAL A 65 6.50 -6.30 -1.28
CA VAL A 65 6.45 -7.11 -0.07
C VAL A 65 6.50 -8.58 -0.48
N LEU A 66 7.52 -9.27 0.00
CA LEU A 66 7.76 -10.69 -0.30
C LEU A 66 7.28 -11.61 0.81
N ASP A 67 7.35 -11.15 2.07
CA ASP A 67 6.99 -11.93 3.24
C ASP A 67 6.62 -11.03 4.42
N VAL A 68 5.86 -11.58 5.38
CA VAL A 68 5.38 -10.89 6.57
C VAL A 68 5.67 -11.76 7.78
N TYR A 69 6.46 -11.28 8.73
CA TYR A 69 6.84 -11.98 9.94
C TYR A 69 6.27 -11.30 11.19
N ASP A 70 5.98 -12.10 12.21
CA ASP A 70 5.44 -11.67 13.50
C ASP A 70 4.24 -10.71 13.35
N ARG A 71 3.18 -11.19 12.67
CA ARG A 71 1.92 -10.45 12.46
C ARG A 71 2.11 -9.03 11.89
N GLY A 72 3.16 -8.82 11.10
CA GLY A 72 3.45 -7.53 10.47
C GLY A 72 4.45 -6.65 11.23
N ALA A 73 5.05 -7.12 12.31
CA ALA A 73 6.12 -6.39 12.98
C ALA A 73 7.35 -6.20 12.06
N TRP A 74 7.60 -7.19 11.20
CA TRP A 74 8.67 -7.18 10.21
C TRP A 74 8.15 -7.60 8.84
N ILE A 75 8.60 -6.89 7.82
CA ILE A 75 8.22 -7.06 6.42
C ILE A 75 9.48 -7.33 5.60
N LYS A 76 9.51 -8.43 4.86
CA LYS A 76 10.56 -8.67 3.85
C LYS A 76 10.18 -7.94 2.58
N ILE A 77 11.06 -7.09 2.12
CA ILE A 77 10.82 -6.27 0.91
C ILE A 77 11.89 -6.52 -0.15
N GLU A 78 11.53 -6.19 -1.39
CA GLU A 78 12.42 -6.01 -2.51
C GLU A 78 12.24 -4.59 -3.05
N ASP A 79 13.34 -3.90 -3.29
CA ASP A 79 13.33 -2.57 -3.87
C ASP A 79 13.41 -2.60 -5.42
N PRO A 80 13.27 -1.46 -6.12
CA PRO A 80 13.35 -1.42 -7.58
C PRO A 80 14.68 -1.89 -8.19
N SER A 81 15.75 -1.97 -7.41
CA SER A 81 17.05 -2.51 -7.85
C SER A 81 17.16 -4.03 -7.68
N GLY A 82 16.16 -4.68 -7.05
CA GLY A 82 16.19 -6.09 -6.71
C GLY A 82 16.83 -6.39 -5.34
N THR A 83 17.23 -5.36 -4.59
CA THR A 83 17.81 -5.54 -3.26
C THR A 83 16.75 -5.99 -2.27
N GLN A 84 16.99 -7.07 -1.53
CA GLN A 84 16.05 -7.64 -0.59
C GLN A 84 16.54 -7.55 0.87
N GLY A 85 15.60 -7.43 1.79
CA GLY A 85 15.87 -7.45 3.22
C GLY A 85 14.62 -7.19 4.05
N TRP A 86 14.81 -7.04 5.35
CA TRP A 86 13.74 -6.89 6.33
C TRP A 86 13.63 -5.45 6.84
N MET A 87 12.42 -4.96 6.91
CA MET A 87 12.10 -3.63 7.41
C MET A 87 11.02 -3.72 8.50
N MET A 88 11.06 -2.83 9.49
CA MET A 88 9.97 -2.76 10.48
C MET A 88 8.66 -2.41 9.77
N GLY A 89 7.57 -3.12 10.12
CA GLY A 89 6.26 -2.91 9.49
C GLY A 89 5.74 -1.48 9.61
N THR A 90 6.06 -0.78 10.68
CA THR A 90 5.72 0.64 10.88
C THR A 90 6.37 1.60 9.86
N LEU A 91 7.37 1.13 9.13
CA LEU A 91 8.03 1.90 8.06
C LEU A 91 7.44 1.64 6.66
N ILE A 92 6.46 0.75 6.57
CA ILE A 92 5.76 0.40 5.33
C ILE A 92 4.35 0.99 5.34
N SER A 93 3.95 1.54 4.22
CA SER A 93 2.62 2.12 3.97
C SER A 93 1.91 1.35 2.85
N ASP A 94 0.60 1.22 2.97
CA ASP A 94 -0.26 0.72 1.89
C ASP A 94 -0.49 1.72 0.76
N THR A 95 0.04 2.95 0.90
CA THR A 95 -0.02 3.94 -0.18
C THR A 95 0.65 3.38 -1.43
N ARG A 96 -0.11 3.31 -2.51
CA ARG A 96 0.41 2.81 -3.78
C ARG A 96 1.21 3.90 -4.47
N THR A 97 2.43 3.56 -4.82
CA THR A 97 3.35 4.45 -5.54
C THR A 97 4.03 3.68 -6.67
N GLY A 98 4.53 4.42 -7.65
CA GLY A 98 5.32 3.88 -8.75
C GLY A 98 6.61 4.68 -8.94
N LEU A 99 7.60 4.01 -9.47
CA LEU A 99 8.88 4.61 -9.89
C LEU A 99 8.98 4.52 -11.40
N VAL A 100 9.23 5.64 -12.07
CA VAL A 100 9.46 5.66 -13.53
C VAL A 100 10.77 4.95 -13.84
N MET A 101 10.71 3.99 -14.76
CA MET A 101 11.86 3.16 -15.17
C MET A 101 12.24 3.42 -16.65
N GLY A 102 13.49 3.14 -16.96
CA GLY A 102 14.00 3.15 -18.34
C GLY A 102 14.01 4.53 -18.99
N THR A 103 12.93 4.90 -19.69
CA THR A 103 12.83 6.14 -20.46
C THR A 103 11.86 7.15 -19.81
N ILE A 104 11.77 8.35 -20.39
CA ILE A 104 10.81 9.36 -19.96
C ILE A 104 9.39 8.83 -20.16
N ALA A 105 8.60 8.85 -19.10
CA ALA A 105 7.19 8.49 -19.14
C ALA A 105 6.32 9.70 -19.52
N GLU A 106 5.43 9.52 -20.50
CA GLU A 106 4.46 10.51 -20.90
C GLU A 106 3.16 10.34 -20.10
N LEU A 107 2.78 11.39 -19.38
CA LEU A 107 1.53 11.45 -18.63
C LEU A 107 0.47 12.12 -19.50
N ARG A 108 -0.65 11.44 -19.70
CA ARG A 108 -1.73 11.88 -20.63
C ARG A 108 -2.99 12.26 -19.87
N ASP A 109 -3.82 13.07 -20.50
CA ASP A 109 -5.14 13.48 -19.99
C ASP A 109 -6.14 12.31 -19.92
N SER A 110 -5.91 11.26 -20.71
CA SER A 110 -6.77 10.10 -20.82
C SER A 110 -5.95 8.80 -21.00
N PRO A 111 -6.45 7.64 -20.54
CA PRO A 111 -5.72 6.36 -20.59
C PRO A 111 -5.76 5.73 -22.00
N ARG A 112 -5.14 6.39 -22.96
CA ARG A 112 -5.04 5.96 -24.36
C ARG A 112 -3.85 6.59 -25.06
N TYR A 113 -3.30 5.95 -26.07
CA TYR A 113 -2.15 6.44 -26.85
C TYR A 113 -2.37 7.78 -27.54
N GLY A 114 -3.60 8.10 -27.99
CA GLY A 114 -3.96 9.37 -28.59
C GLY A 114 -4.32 10.49 -27.60
N GLY A 115 -4.23 10.25 -26.29
CA GLY A 115 -4.47 11.27 -25.26
C GLY A 115 -3.41 12.38 -25.32
N LYS A 116 -3.81 13.62 -25.02
CA LYS A 116 -2.89 14.76 -24.97
C LYS A 116 -1.86 14.54 -23.83
N ILE A 117 -0.58 14.73 -24.12
CA ILE A 117 0.47 14.70 -23.11
C ILE A 117 0.34 15.98 -22.26
N VAL A 118 0.12 15.80 -20.96
CA VAL A 118 0.00 16.90 -19.97
C VAL A 118 1.28 17.11 -19.20
N TRP A 119 2.02 16.03 -18.92
CA TRP A 119 3.32 16.07 -18.23
C TRP A 119 4.26 15.03 -18.79
N ARG A 120 5.55 15.16 -18.44
CA ARG A 120 6.57 14.13 -18.65
C ARG A 120 7.34 13.91 -17.37
N ALA A 121 7.57 12.66 -17.01
CA ALA A 121 8.33 12.26 -15.82
C ALA A 121 9.59 11.51 -16.23
N ALA A 122 10.73 11.95 -15.75
CA ALA A 122 12.02 11.31 -16.01
C ALA A 122 12.15 9.99 -15.22
N PRO A 123 13.03 9.07 -15.67
CA PRO A 123 13.40 7.90 -14.87
C PRO A 123 13.83 8.28 -13.46
N GLY A 124 13.46 7.46 -12.46
CA GLY A 124 13.71 7.73 -11.06
C GLY A 124 12.68 8.64 -10.37
N VAL A 125 11.73 9.23 -11.10
CA VAL A 125 10.62 9.98 -10.48
C VAL A 125 9.65 9.02 -9.82
N VAL A 126 9.31 9.30 -8.55
CA VAL A 126 8.30 8.58 -7.79
C VAL A 126 7.03 9.42 -7.74
N GLY A 127 5.89 8.78 -7.95
CA GLY A 127 4.57 9.38 -7.84
C GLY A 127 3.57 8.43 -7.21
N ARG A 128 2.46 8.98 -6.74
CA ARG A 128 1.34 8.20 -6.21
C ARG A 128 0.50 7.62 -7.34
N LEU A 129 0.02 6.40 -7.11
CA LEU A 129 -0.83 5.69 -8.04
C LEU A 129 -2.27 5.69 -7.54
N SER A 130 -3.19 5.96 -8.45
CA SER A 130 -4.61 5.73 -8.28
C SER A 130 -5.20 5.28 -9.61
N LYS A 131 -6.33 4.57 -9.59
CA LYS A 131 -7.07 4.17 -10.79
C LYS A 131 -6.20 3.46 -11.85
N CYS A 132 -5.67 2.29 -11.51
CA CYS A 132 -5.03 1.43 -12.51
C CYS A 132 -6.07 0.52 -13.18
N ALA A 133 -6.11 0.50 -14.50
CA ALA A 133 -6.93 -0.41 -15.29
C ALA A 133 -6.39 -0.57 -16.72
N ARG A 134 -6.48 -1.77 -17.27
CA ARG A 134 -6.14 -2.06 -18.69
C ARG A 134 -4.75 -1.57 -19.08
N GLY A 135 -3.76 -1.75 -18.20
CA GLY A 135 -2.38 -1.35 -18.46
C GLY A 135 -2.08 0.14 -18.33
N TRP A 136 -3.03 0.95 -17.85
CA TRP A 136 -2.85 2.38 -17.57
C TRP A 136 -3.08 2.68 -16.10
N CYS A 137 -2.26 3.57 -15.52
CA CYS A 137 -2.43 4.07 -14.15
C CYS A 137 -2.47 5.60 -14.14
N TYR A 138 -3.31 6.18 -13.27
CA TYR A 138 -3.16 7.59 -12.94
C TYR A 138 -1.99 7.76 -11.99
N PHE A 139 -0.99 8.53 -12.42
CA PHE A 139 0.26 8.77 -11.71
C PHE A 139 0.38 10.25 -11.37
N ASP A 140 0.51 10.56 -10.09
CA ASP A 140 0.58 11.95 -9.60
C ASP A 140 1.90 12.22 -8.88
N VAL A 141 2.55 13.30 -9.27
CA VAL A 141 3.77 13.83 -8.66
C VAL A 141 3.49 15.23 -8.12
N ARG A 142 3.06 15.29 -6.86
CA ARG A 142 2.79 16.57 -6.16
C ARG A 142 1.78 17.46 -6.89
N GLY A 143 0.65 16.90 -7.32
CA GLY A 143 -0.41 17.61 -8.03
C GLY A 143 -0.20 17.73 -9.56
N ARG A 144 0.87 17.16 -10.09
CA ARG A 144 1.12 17.03 -11.54
C ARG A 144 0.81 15.62 -11.97
N GLY A 145 -0.46 15.36 -12.27
CA GLY A 145 -0.96 14.03 -12.53
C GLY A 145 -1.37 13.81 -13.99
N GLY A 146 -1.40 12.55 -14.40
CA GLY A 146 -1.88 12.09 -15.69
C GLY A 146 -1.83 10.58 -15.79
N PHE A 147 -2.41 10.04 -16.85
CA PHE A 147 -2.37 8.61 -17.13
C PHE A 147 -1.05 8.23 -17.80
N VAL A 148 -0.43 7.16 -17.26
CA VAL A 148 0.80 6.59 -17.78
C VAL A 148 0.61 5.09 -17.98
N GLU A 149 1.31 4.51 -18.96
CA GLU A 149 1.32 3.06 -19.14
C GLU A 149 2.05 2.38 -17.96
N ALA A 150 1.45 1.31 -17.45
CA ALA A 150 1.99 0.57 -16.31
C ALA A 150 3.38 -0.02 -16.56
N ASN A 151 3.72 -0.33 -17.82
CA ASN A 151 5.03 -0.86 -18.21
C ASN A 151 6.19 0.14 -18.06
N HIS A 152 5.91 1.44 -17.94
CA HIS A 152 6.91 2.47 -17.60
C HIS A 152 7.18 2.57 -16.10
N LEU A 153 6.41 1.85 -15.29
CA LEU A 153 6.45 1.97 -13.83
C LEU A 153 6.89 0.67 -13.16
N TRP A 154 7.80 0.79 -12.22
CA TRP A 154 7.98 -0.23 -11.19
C TRP A 154 7.05 0.08 -10.00
N GLY A 155 6.49 -0.95 -9.38
CA GLY A 155 5.53 -0.79 -8.29
C GLY A 155 4.09 -1.08 -8.70
N VAL A 156 3.87 -1.52 -9.94
CA VAL A 156 2.57 -1.89 -10.51
C VAL A 156 2.68 -3.25 -11.19
N ALA A 157 1.69 -4.11 -11.01
CA ALA A 157 1.53 -5.28 -11.87
C ALA A 157 0.77 -4.87 -13.13
N THR A 158 1.15 -5.43 -14.30
CA THR A 158 0.56 -5.07 -15.61
C THR A 158 -0.96 -5.28 -15.67
N GLU A 159 -1.45 -6.31 -14.96
CA GLU A 159 -2.87 -6.67 -14.86
C GLU A 159 -3.56 -6.04 -13.63
N GLU A 160 -2.89 -5.10 -12.93
CA GLU A 160 -3.42 -4.56 -11.69
C GLU A 160 -4.61 -3.64 -11.93
N SER A 161 -5.65 -3.81 -11.11
CA SER A 161 -6.79 -2.90 -11.02
C SER A 161 -6.77 -2.20 -9.66
N LEU A 162 -6.67 -0.88 -9.67
CA LEU A 162 -6.82 0.00 -8.51
C LEU A 162 -8.03 0.91 -8.75
N ASN A 163 -8.89 1.01 -7.74
CA ASN A 163 -10.08 1.90 -7.75
C ASN A 163 -9.81 3.18 -6.96
#